data_06d44335c8757689a50df3bf8f167b32
#
_entry.id   06d44335c8757689a50df3bf8f167b32
#
_cell.length_a   1.000
_cell.length_b   1.000
_cell.length_c   1.000
_cell.angle_alpha   90.00
_cell.angle_beta   90.00
_cell.angle_gamma   90.00
#
_symmetry.space_group_name_H-M   'P 1'
#
loop_
_entity.id
_entity.type
_entity.pdbx_description
1 polymer ?
#
loop_
_entity_poly.entity_id
_entity_poly.type
_entity_poly.pdbx_seq_one_letter_code
_entity_poly.pdbx_strand_id
1 'polypeptide(L)'
;MDAYMKARAMTQEFIDEWLGYFINPKNKISSSLLLGCGLPGGMMGSMMADLGGIHTTINNLRKKKGEAELSLEDLLIKLFDEVAYVWPRVGYPPLVTPFSQYTKNIALMNLLTLEQGKGRFVMMDDSMWGMILGRSGKVPGEIAPEIVALAKEKGLEFTSADPHTLLPLALDDFRKEMDENGWEYGQDDEELFELAMHPEQYRNYKSGQAKKNFLADLQKAKDAALGAS
;
A
#
# COMPACT_ATOMS: atom_id res chain seq x y z
N MET A 1 -13.62 12.45 -31.00
CA MET A 1 -12.27 11.89 -31.18
C MET A 1 -11.21 12.97 -31.34
N ASP A 2 -11.40 13.99 -32.20
CA ASP A 2 -10.38 15.05 -32.44
C ASP A 2 -9.97 15.85 -31.22
N ALA A 3 -10.92 16.24 -30.36
CA ALA A 3 -10.62 16.96 -29.13
C ALA A 3 -9.75 16.13 -28.16
N TYR A 4 -10.02 14.81 -28.07
CA TYR A 4 -9.24 13.89 -27.26
C TYR A 4 -7.79 13.76 -27.82
N MET A 5 -7.65 13.61 -29.13
CA MET A 5 -6.33 13.50 -29.74
C MET A 5 -5.50 14.78 -29.62
N LYS A 6 -6.15 15.94 -29.71
CA LYS A 6 -5.49 17.25 -29.44
C LYS A 6 -5.06 17.37 -27.98
N ALA A 7 -5.93 17.05 -27.03
CA ALA A 7 -5.58 17.08 -25.60
C ALA A 7 -4.41 16.13 -25.29
N ARG A 8 -4.43 14.90 -25.85
CA ARG A 8 -3.31 13.95 -25.72
C ARG A 8 -2.01 14.53 -26.28
N ALA A 9 -2.03 15.11 -27.47
CA ALA A 9 -0.83 15.68 -28.10
C ALA A 9 -0.24 16.80 -27.24
N MET A 10 -1.08 17.75 -26.79
CA MET A 10 -0.64 18.86 -25.93
C MET A 10 -0.09 18.36 -24.58
N THR A 11 -0.72 17.35 -23.99
CA THR A 11 -0.23 16.73 -22.74
C THR A 11 1.12 16.06 -22.94
N GLN A 12 1.29 15.35 -24.06
CA GLN A 12 2.55 14.68 -24.37
C GLN A 12 3.68 15.69 -24.60
N GLU A 13 3.41 16.78 -25.33
CA GLU A 13 4.36 17.88 -25.55
C GLU A 13 4.81 18.48 -24.23
N PHE A 14 3.86 18.78 -23.33
CA PHE A 14 4.18 19.29 -22.00
C PHE A 14 5.04 18.29 -21.18
N ILE A 15 4.71 17.00 -21.23
CA ILE A 15 5.50 15.96 -20.56
C ILE A 15 6.92 15.92 -21.12
N ASP A 16 7.08 15.96 -22.43
CA ASP A 16 8.38 15.85 -23.07
C ASP A 16 9.25 17.09 -22.83
N GLU A 17 8.66 18.30 -22.85
CA GLU A 17 9.40 19.52 -22.64
C GLU A 17 9.73 19.81 -21.16
N TRP A 18 8.82 19.51 -20.23
CA TRP A 18 8.93 19.93 -18.84
C TRP A 18 9.09 18.78 -17.86
N LEU A 19 8.21 17.80 -17.90
CA LEU A 19 8.23 16.71 -16.92
C LEU A 19 9.32 15.68 -17.21
N GLY A 20 9.83 15.63 -18.44
CA GLY A 20 10.92 14.72 -18.83
C GLY A 20 12.18 14.86 -17.96
N TYR A 21 12.42 16.05 -17.40
CA TYR A 21 13.56 16.28 -16.49
C TYR A 21 13.35 15.65 -15.12
N PHE A 22 12.11 15.44 -14.70
CA PHE A 22 11.76 14.91 -13.37
C PHE A 22 11.38 13.44 -13.40
N ILE A 23 11.10 12.90 -14.58
CA ILE A 23 10.72 11.49 -14.74
C ILE A 23 11.98 10.65 -14.94
N ASN A 24 12.19 9.67 -14.08
CA ASN A 24 13.27 8.71 -14.27
C ASN A 24 13.10 8.00 -15.63
N PRO A 25 14.11 8.00 -16.52
CA PRO A 25 14.01 7.35 -17.84
C PRO A 25 13.59 5.88 -17.78
N LYS A 26 13.93 5.17 -16.72
CA LYS A 26 13.49 3.78 -16.48
C LYS A 26 11.97 3.65 -16.37
N ASN A 27 11.25 4.68 -15.95
CA ASN A 27 9.78 4.67 -15.87
C ASN A 27 9.10 4.76 -17.25
N LYS A 28 9.86 5.07 -18.31
CA LYS A 28 9.36 5.10 -19.68
C LYS A 28 9.46 3.75 -20.39
N ILE A 29 10.06 2.75 -19.75
CA ILE A 29 10.28 1.42 -20.33
C ILE A 29 9.24 0.46 -19.75
N SER A 30 8.39 -0.10 -20.62
CA SER A 30 7.47 -1.18 -20.25
C SER A 30 8.21 -2.52 -20.27
N SER A 31 8.13 -3.24 -19.16
CA SER A 31 8.63 -4.61 -19.09
C SER A 31 7.58 -5.58 -19.64
N SER A 32 8.00 -6.56 -20.43
CA SER A 32 7.13 -7.66 -20.87
C SER A 32 6.57 -8.46 -19.68
N LEU A 33 7.31 -8.53 -18.59
CA LEU A 33 6.89 -9.14 -17.35
C LEU A 33 5.66 -8.41 -16.75
N LEU A 34 5.66 -7.07 -16.76
CA LEU A 34 4.54 -6.26 -16.27
C LEU A 34 3.30 -6.38 -17.16
N LEU A 35 3.49 -6.53 -18.48
CA LEU A 35 2.39 -6.70 -19.42
C LEU A 35 1.75 -8.09 -19.36
N GLY A 36 2.57 -9.11 -19.06
CA GLY A 36 2.12 -10.51 -19.04
C GLY A 36 1.45 -10.98 -17.76
N CYS A 37 1.56 -10.24 -16.65
CA CYS A 37 1.08 -10.70 -15.35
C CYS A 37 -0.46 -10.64 -15.15
N GLY A 38 -1.18 -9.91 -16.01
CA GLY A 38 -2.64 -9.78 -15.94
C GLY A 38 -3.17 -9.01 -14.72
N LEU A 39 -2.30 -8.36 -13.95
CA LEU A 39 -2.69 -7.58 -12.78
C LEU A 39 -3.05 -6.13 -13.14
N PRO A 40 -3.96 -5.47 -12.39
CA PRO A 40 -4.28 -4.06 -12.60
C PRO A 40 -3.06 -3.15 -12.46
N GLY A 41 -2.96 -2.14 -13.35
CA GLY A 41 -1.81 -1.22 -13.38
C GLY A 41 -1.56 -0.48 -12.07
N GLY A 42 -2.62 -0.07 -11.36
CA GLY A 42 -2.49 0.56 -10.03
C GLY A 42 -1.90 -0.37 -8.98
N MET A 43 -2.28 -1.66 -9.01
CA MET A 43 -1.69 -2.67 -8.14
C MET A 43 -0.22 -2.88 -8.47
N MET A 44 0.13 -2.94 -9.77
CA MET A 44 1.51 -3.07 -10.22
C MET A 44 2.39 -1.89 -9.80
N GLY A 45 1.89 -0.66 -9.94
CA GLY A 45 2.61 0.54 -9.51
C GLY A 45 2.95 0.50 -8.02
N SER A 46 2.00 0.12 -7.17
CA SER A 46 2.24 0.00 -5.72
C SER A 46 3.14 -1.19 -5.37
N MET A 47 3.04 -2.32 -6.09
CA MET A 47 3.96 -3.46 -5.91
C MET A 47 5.41 -3.04 -6.17
N MET A 48 5.66 -2.32 -7.26
CA MET A 48 7.00 -1.85 -7.60
C MET A 48 7.55 -0.83 -6.58
N ALA A 49 6.69 0.03 -6.02
CA ALA A 49 7.09 0.98 -4.99
C ALA A 49 7.54 0.28 -3.70
N ASP A 50 6.81 -0.77 -3.27
CA ASP A 50 7.09 -1.48 -2.03
C ASP A 50 8.23 -2.51 -2.18
N LEU A 51 8.45 -2.99 -3.41
CA LEU A 51 9.36 -4.10 -3.69
C LEU A 51 10.81 -3.80 -3.28
N GLY A 52 11.27 -2.55 -3.43
CA GLY A 52 12.64 -2.16 -3.10
C GLY A 52 12.98 -2.35 -1.61
N GLY A 53 12.07 -1.97 -0.71
CA GLY A 53 12.25 -2.13 0.74
C GLY A 53 12.23 -3.60 1.16
N ILE A 54 11.29 -4.37 0.61
CA ILE A 54 11.17 -5.81 0.87
C ILE A 54 12.38 -6.57 0.30
N HIS A 55 12.85 -6.23 -0.90
CA HIS A 55 14.02 -6.83 -1.53
C HIS A 55 15.27 -6.71 -0.63
N THR A 56 15.54 -5.52 -0.12
CA THR A 56 16.65 -5.29 0.81
C THR A 56 16.51 -6.15 2.06
N THR A 57 15.32 -6.22 2.63
CA THR A 57 15.05 -6.99 3.85
C THR A 57 15.22 -8.49 3.62
N ILE A 58 14.68 -9.04 2.54
CA ILE A 58 14.80 -10.44 2.16
C ILE A 58 16.26 -10.82 1.91
N ASN A 59 17.00 -10.01 1.14
CA ASN A 59 18.40 -10.31 0.86
C ASN A 59 19.29 -10.25 2.11
N ASN A 60 18.99 -9.36 3.05
CA ASN A 60 19.66 -9.37 4.36
C ASN A 60 19.38 -10.65 5.16
N LEU A 61 18.16 -11.20 5.10
CA LEU A 61 17.83 -12.48 5.73
C LEU A 61 18.55 -13.65 5.05
N ARG A 62 18.54 -13.70 3.71
CA ARG A 62 19.22 -14.73 2.91
C ARG A 62 20.73 -14.73 3.13
N LYS A 63 21.34 -13.56 3.16
CA LYS A 63 22.77 -13.40 3.48
C LYS A 63 23.13 -13.96 4.87
N LYS A 64 22.28 -13.73 5.87
CA LYS A 64 22.48 -14.32 7.22
C LYS A 64 22.40 -15.84 7.23
N LYS A 65 21.65 -16.41 6.29
CA LYS A 65 21.51 -17.89 6.12
C LYS A 65 22.59 -18.48 5.22
N GLY A 66 23.44 -17.66 4.58
CA GLY A 66 24.40 -18.11 3.57
C GLY A 66 23.78 -18.49 2.22
N GLU A 67 22.57 -18.00 1.94
CA GLU A 67 21.86 -18.20 0.69
C GLU A 67 22.20 -17.10 -0.33
N ALA A 68 22.10 -17.43 -1.62
CA ALA A 68 22.30 -16.46 -2.70
C ALA A 68 21.25 -15.33 -2.64
N GLU A 69 21.67 -14.10 -2.93
CA GLU A 69 20.76 -12.97 -3.05
C GLU A 69 19.82 -13.14 -4.26
N LEU A 70 18.60 -12.66 -4.12
CA LEU A 70 17.62 -12.59 -5.22
C LEU A 70 17.82 -11.29 -6.00
N SER A 71 17.66 -11.34 -7.30
CA SER A 71 17.48 -10.13 -8.09
C SER A 71 16.10 -9.51 -7.81
N LEU A 72 15.91 -8.24 -8.18
CA LEU A 72 14.61 -7.60 -8.07
C LEU A 72 13.56 -8.29 -8.96
N GLU A 73 13.98 -8.77 -10.14
CA GLU A 73 13.11 -9.49 -11.07
C GLU A 73 12.70 -10.85 -10.52
N ASP A 74 13.63 -11.62 -9.93
CA ASP A 74 13.30 -12.90 -9.30
C ASP A 74 12.31 -12.72 -8.13
N LEU A 75 12.49 -11.65 -7.35
CA LEU A 75 11.56 -11.34 -6.26
C LEU A 75 10.18 -10.93 -6.80
N LEU A 76 10.14 -10.19 -7.91
CA LEU A 76 8.88 -9.81 -8.56
C LEU A 76 8.13 -11.04 -9.09
N ILE A 77 8.83 -11.99 -9.71
CA ILE A 77 8.23 -13.26 -10.15
C ILE A 77 7.65 -14.03 -8.96
N LYS A 78 8.42 -14.15 -7.87
CA LYS A 78 7.92 -14.77 -6.63
C LYS A 78 6.69 -14.07 -6.07
N LEU A 79 6.64 -12.75 -6.18
CA LEU A 79 5.49 -11.97 -5.73
C LEU A 79 4.24 -12.24 -6.58
N PHE A 80 4.40 -12.39 -7.91
CA PHE A 80 3.29 -12.78 -8.78
C PHE A 80 2.75 -14.17 -8.42
N ASP A 81 3.64 -15.12 -8.21
CA ASP A 81 3.27 -16.48 -7.80
C ASP A 81 2.54 -16.45 -6.46
N GLU A 82 3.00 -15.63 -5.52
CA GLU A 82 2.38 -15.52 -4.20
C GLU A 82 1.02 -14.78 -4.27
N VAL A 83 0.85 -13.78 -5.13
CA VAL A 83 -0.46 -13.17 -5.40
C VAL A 83 -1.43 -14.20 -6.00
N ALA A 84 -0.96 -14.99 -6.97
CA ALA A 84 -1.75 -16.06 -7.56
C ALA A 84 -2.13 -17.14 -6.54
N TYR A 85 -1.28 -17.39 -5.54
CA TYR A 85 -1.57 -18.27 -4.42
C TYR A 85 -2.58 -17.68 -3.44
N VAL A 86 -2.44 -16.41 -3.08
CA VAL A 86 -3.25 -15.71 -2.06
C VAL A 86 -4.65 -15.42 -2.56
N TRP A 87 -4.76 -14.84 -3.76
CA TRP A 87 -6.02 -14.30 -4.27
C TRP A 87 -7.21 -15.27 -4.22
N PRO A 88 -7.10 -16.53 -4.71
CA PRO A 88 -8.20 -17.49 -4.58
C PRO A 88 -8.50 -17.86 -3.13
N ARG A 89 -7.48 -17.91 -2.26
CA ARG A 89 -7.62 -18.32 -0.86
C ARG A 89 -8.31 -17.31 0.02
N VAL A 90 -8.22 -16.04 -0.35
CA VAL A 90 -8.96 -14.95 0.32
C VAL A 90 -10.31 -14.65 -0.32
N GLY A 91 -10.83 -15.56 -1.16
CA GLY A 91 -12.17 -15.49 -1.73
C GLY A 91 -12.31 -14.59 -2.96
N TYR A 92 -11.27 -14.43 -3.76
CA TYR A 92 -11.27 -13.65 -5.00
C TYR A 92 -11.79 -12.21 -4.84
N PRO A 93 -11.31 -11.42 -3.88
CA PRO A 93 -11.72 -10.03 -3.78
C PRO A 93 -11.45 -9.30 -5.10
N PRO A 94 -12.27 -8.32 -5.48
CA PRO A 94 -12.00 -7.54 -6.68
C PRO A 94 -10.67 -6.83 -6.57
N LEU A 95 -9.82 -6.94 -7.63
CA LEU A 95 -8.48 -6.33 -7.62
C LEU A 95 -8.53 -4.82 -7.93
N VAL A 96 -9.41 -4.10 -7.21
CA VAL A 96 -9.52 -2.65 -7.19
C VAL A 96 -9.20 -2.14 -5.78
N THR A 97 -8.79 -0.89 -5.67
CA THR A 97 -8.52 -0.25 -4.38
C THR A 97 -9.78 -0.23 -3.48
N PRO A 98 -9.68 -0.60 -2.20
CA PRO A 98 -8.47 -0.96 -1.45
C PRO A 98 -8.09 -2.45 -1.50
N PHE A 99 -8.94 -3.35 -2.00
CA PHE A 99 -8.78 -4.81 -1.92
C PHE A 99 -7.55 -5.33 -2.66
N SER A 100 -7.19 -4.72 -3.77
CA SER A 100 -5.94 -5.03 -4.49
C SER A 100 -4.71 -4.78 -3.62
N GLN A 101 -4.73 -3.72 -2.78
CA GLN A 101 -3.66 -3.42 -1.84
C GLN A 101 -3.59 -4.47 -0.72
N TYR A 102 -4.73 -4.88 -0.18
CA TYR A 102 -4.77 -5.93 0.87
C TYR A 102 -4.24 -7.26 0.34
N THR A 103 -4.69 -7.68 -0.85
CA THR A 103 -4.23 -8.93 -1.49
C THR A 103 -2.72 -8.88 -1.74
N LYS A 104 -2.21 -7.78 -2.29
CA LYS A 104 -0.78 -7.54 -2.50
C LYS A 104 0.01 -7.58 -1.19
N ASN A 105 -0.48 -6.90 -0.16
CA ASN A 105 0.22 -6.82 1.11
C ASN A 105 0.28 -8.17 1.82
N ILE A 106 -0.78 -8.99 1.74
CA ILE A 106 -0.74 -10.38 2.23
C ILE A 106 0.35 -11.17 1.50
N ALA A 107 0.44 -11.05 0.18
CA ALA A 107 1.47 -11.73 -0.61
C ALA A 107 2.89 -11.27 -0.24
N LEU A 108 3.11 -9.97 -0.07
CA LEU A 108 4.40 -9.41 0.39
C LEU A 108 4.79 -9.90 1.78
N MET A 109 3.84 -9.90 2.72
CA MET A 109 4.10 -10.40 4.07
C MET A 109 4.37 -11.89 4.08
N ASN A 110 3.68 -12.67 3.25
CA ASN A 110 3.94 -14.10 3.09
C ASN A 110 5.37 -14.35 2.58
N LEU A 111 5.84 -13.62 1.58
CA LEU A 111 7.23 -13.75 1.12
C LEU A 111 8.22 -13.49 2.24
N LEU A 112 8.01 -12.44 3.02
CA LEU A 112 8.87 -12.11 4.14
C LEU A 112 8.86 -13.19 5.23
N THR A 113 7.67 -13.69 5.59
CA THR A 113 7.54 -14.72 6.64
C THR A 113 8.09 -16.09 6.20
N LEU A 114 7.94 -16.43 4.91
CA LEU A 114 8.54 -17.64 4.35
C LEU A 114 10.08 -17.57 4.38
N GLU A 115 10.68 -16.42 4.03
CA GLU A 115 12.13 -16.23 4.17
C GLU A 115 12.61 -16.26 5.62
N GLN A 116 11.73 -15.94 6.58
CA GLN A 116 12.01 -16.12 8.01
C GLN A 116 11.85 -17.56 8.50
N GLY A 117 11.44 -18.50 7.65
CA GLY A 117 11.13 -19.89 8.03
C GLY A 117 9.79 -20.03 8.75
N LYS A 118 8.90 -19.05 8.62
CA LYS A 118 7.54 -19.05 9.14
C LYS A 118 6.54 -19.45 8.04
N GLY A 119 5.29 -19.70 8.43
CA GLY A 119 4.21 -20.00 7.49
C GLY A 119 3.66 -18.76 6.79
N ARG A 120 2.71 -19.00 5.88
CA ARG A 120 1.88 -17.96 5.24
C ARG A 120 0.79 -17.47 6.19
N PHE A 121 0.25 -16.29 5.91
CA PHE A 121 -0.85 -15.66 6.65
C PHE A 121 -0.56 -15.35 8.13
N VAL A 122 0.71 -15.41 8.53
CA VAL A 122 1.15 -15.13 9.90
C VAL A 122 1.08 -13.63 10.23
N MET A 123 1.42 -12.79 9.24
CA MET A 123 1.42 -11.33 9.38
C MET A 123 0.29 -10.75 8.52
N MET A 124 -0.86 -10.55 9.15
CA MET A 124 -2.01 -9.87 8.56
C MET A 124 -2.50 -8.80 9.53
N ASP A 125 -2.70 -7.59 9.02
CA ASP A 125 -3.26 -6.45 9.78
C ASP A 125 -4.79 -6.49 9.83
N ASP A 126 -5.38 -5.55 10.57
CA ASP A 126 -6.83 -5.46 10.76
C ASP A 126 -7.58 -5.17 9.44
N SER A 127 -6.97 -4.48 8.50
CA SER A 127 -7.58 -4.18 7.20
C SER A 127 -7.66 -5.42 6.33
N MET A 128 -6.59 -6.23 6.31
CA MET A 128 -6.56 -7.52 5.61
C MET A 128 -7.59 -8.48 6.21
N TRP A 129 -7.63 -8.57 7.53
CA TRP A 129 -8.65 -9.35 8.24
C TRP A 129 -10.05 -8.81 7.99
N GLY A 130 -10.25 -7.49 7.99
CA GLY A 130 -11.54 -6.86 7.70
C GLY A 130 -12.11 -7.25 6.35
N MET A 131 -11.27 -7.31 5.30
CA MET A 131 -11.64 -7.81 3.98
C MET A 131 -12.06 -9.30 4.04
N ILE A 132 -11.22 -10.15 4.64
CA ILE A 132 -11.42 -11.61 4.70
C ILE A 132 -12.69 -11.95 5.51
N LEU A 133 -12.89 -11.28 6.63
CA LEU A 133 -14.01 -11.53 7.55
C LEU A 133 -15.35 -10.96 7.07
N GLY A 134 -15.36 -10.23 5.95
CA GLY A 134 -16.56 -9.66 5.37
C GLY A 134 -16.99 -8.31 5.96
N ARG A 135 -16.16 -7.65 6.77
CA ARG A 135 -16.44 -6.31 7.34
C ARG A 135 -16.55 -5.21 6.28
N SER A 136 -15.89 -5.40 5.15
CA SER A 136 -15.98 -4.53 3.96
C SER A 136 -16.91 -5.06 2.88
N GLY A 137 -17.81 -5.99 3.24
CA GLY A 137 -18.69 -6.73 2.35
C GLY A 137 -18.16 -8.14 2.05
N LYS A 138 -19.08 -8.99 1.64
CA LYS A 138 -18.79 -10.39 1.32
C LYS A 138 -17.90 -10.48 0.06
N VAL A 139 -16.80 -11.23 0.15
CA VAL A 139 -15.98 -11.57 -1.02
C VAL A 139 -16.71 -12.55 -1.96
N PRO A 140 -16.39 -12.54 -3.29
CA PRO A 140 -17.10 -13.35 -4.28
C PRO A 140 -16.96 -14.86 -4.10
N GLY A 141 -15.81 -15.34 -3.68
CA GLY A 141 -15.49 -16.75 -3.53
C GLY A 141 -15.46 -17.22 -2.08
N GLU A 142 -15.16 -18.50 -1.90
CA GLU A 142 -15.00 -19.11 -0.59
C GLU A 142 -13.62 -18.79 -0.01
N ILE A 143 -13.59 -18.54 1.29
CA ILE A 143 -12.32 -18.40 2.03
C ILE A 143 -11.72 -19.79 2.27
N ALA A 144 -10.44 -19.94 2.02
CA ALA A 144 -9.74 -21.19 2.19
C ALA A 144 -9.82 -21.72 3.64
N PRO A 145 -9.99 -23.05 3.84
CA PRO A 145 -10.18 -23.66 5.16
C PRO A 145 -9.07 -23.31 6.17
N GLU A 146 -7.82 -23.21 5.70
CA GLU A 146 -6.69 -22.82 6.55
C GLU A 146 -6.81 -21.40 7.11
N ILE A 147 -7.38 -20.46 6.33
CA ILE A 147 -7.62 -19.08 6.79
C ILE A 147 -8.79 -19.04 7.75
N VAL A 148 -9.84 -19.82 7.50
CA VAL A 148 -10.98 -19.97 8.42
C VAL A 148 -10.52 -20.53 9.76
N ALA A 149 -9.65 -21.57 9.74
CA ALA A 149 -9.09 -22.14 10.96
C ALA A 149 -8.24 -21.11 11.72
N LEU A 150 -7.41 -20.34 11.01
CA LEU A 150 -6.57 -19.31 11.61
C LEU A 150 -7.42 -18.16 12.21
N ALA A 151 -8.49 -17.76 11.55
CA ALA A 151 -9.44 -16.79 12.10
C ALA A 151 -10.05 -17.26 13.41
N LYS A 152 -10.49 -18.53 13.43
CA LYS A 152 -11.04 -19.17 14.63
C LYS A 152 -10.03 -19.24 15.78
N GLU A 153 -8.80 -19.62 15.49
CA GLU A 153 -7.71 -19.64 16.48
C GLU A 153 -7.46 -18.27 17.11
N LYS A 154 -7.56 -17.22 16.30
CA LYS A 154 -7.41 -15.83 16.73
C LYS A 154 -8.67 -15.24 17.39
N GLY A 155 -9.77 -15.98 17.49
CA GLY A 155 -11.05 -15.48 18.01
C GLY A 155 -11.72 -14.45 17.11
N LEU A 156 -11.43 -14.48 15.81
CA LEU A 156 -12.01 -13.57 14.81
C LEU A 156 -13.28 -14.19 14.23
N GLU A 157 -14.33 -13.38 14.07
CA GLU A 157 -15.63 -13.80 13.58
C GLU A 157 -15.93 -13.24 12.19
N PHE A 158 -16.46 -14.11 11.32
CA PHE A 158 -16.98 -13.71 10.01
C PHE A 158 -18.32 -13.02 10.17
N THR A 159 -18.57 -12.01 9.34
CA THR A 159 -19.82 -11.27 9.33
C THR A 159 -20.40 -11.18 7.92
N SER A 160 -21.73 -11.10 7.86
CA SER A 160 -22.49 -10.76 6.65
C SER A 160 -23.31 -9.47 6.84
N ALA A 161 -23.02 -8.73 7.91
CA ALA A 161 -23.68 -7.46 8.17
C ALA A 161 -23.36 -6.44 7.06
N ASP A 162 -24.25 -5.51 6.82
CA ASP A 162 -24.01 -4.40 5.90
C ASP A 162 -22.82 -3.58 6.41
N PRO A 163 -21.75 -3.36 5.61
CA PRO A 163 -20.59 -2.56 5.99
C PRO A 163 -20.96 -1.18 6.53
N HIS A 164 -22.01 -0.54 6.00
CA HIS A 164 -22.48 0.76 6.48
C HIS A 164 -22.97 0.73 7.94
N THR A 165 -23.38 -0.44 8.44
CA THR A 165 -23.79 -0.60 9.85
C THR A 165 -22.63 -0.89 10.78
N LEU A 166 -21.49 -1.30 10.22
CA LEU A 166 -20.26 -1.64 10.97
C LEU A 166 -19.32 -0.46 11.10
N LEU A 167 -19.43 0.53 10.21
CA LEU A 167 -18.55 1.70 10.19
C LEU A 167 -19.27 2.87 10.91
N PRO A 168 -18.75 3.37 12.03
CA PRO A 168 -19.31 4.53 12.68
C PRO A 168 -19.14 5.78 11.80
N LEU A 169 -20.10 6.70 11.90
CA LEU A 169 -19.95 8.04 11.34
C LEU A 169 -18.93 8.80 12.18
N ALA A 170 -17.74 9.00 11.66
CA ALA A 170 -16.60 9.52 12.42
C ALA A 170 -16.45 11.06 12.36
N LEU A 171 -17.18 11.77 11.48
CA LEU A 171 -17.01 13.23 11.32
C LEU A 171 -17.30 14.01 12.60
N ASP A 172 -18.28 13.59 13.39
CA ASP A 172 -18.60 14.26 14.65
C ASP A 172 -17.51 14.09 15.70
N ASP A 173 -16.85 12.92 15.72
CA ASP A 173 -15.70 12.67 16.58
C ASP A 173 -14.50 13.54 16.17
N PHE A 174 -14.25 13.70 14.87
CA PHE A 174 -13.21 14.61 14.37
C PHE A 174 -13.52 16.08 14.62
N ARG A 175 -14.80 16.50 14.51
CA ARG A 175 -15.22 17.86 14.91
C ARG A 175 -14.88 18.11 16.37
N LYS A 176 -15.27 17.19 17.25
CA LYS A 176 -14.98 17.27 18.67
C LYS A 176 -13.47 17.35 18.95
N GLU A 177 -12.66 16.53 18.27
CA GLU A 177 -11.21 16.60 18.38
C GLU A 177 -10.66 17.96 17.97
N MET A 178 -11.18 18.54 16.88
CA MET A 178 -10.78 19.89 16.44
C MET A 178 -11.13 20.96 17.47
N ASP A 179 -12.34 20.91 18.00
CA ASP A 179 -12.80 21.85 19.06
C ASP A 179 -11.94 21.75 20.32
N GLU A 180 -11.66 20.52 20.80
CA GLU A 180 -10.82 20.28 21.99
C GLU A 180 -9.38 20.77 21.80
N ASN A 181 -8.86 20.77 20.57
CA ASN A 181 -7.52 21.26 20.26
C ASN A 181 -7.47 22.72 19.79
N GLY A 182 -8.62 23.39 19.66
CA GLY A 182 -8.71 24.75 19.15
C GLY A 182 -8.25 24.89 17.70
N TRP A 183 -8.46 23.87 16.89
CA TRP A 183 -8.14 23.89 15.47
C TRP A 183 -9.30 24.47 14.68
N GLU A 184 -8.97 25.31 13.70
CA GLU A 184 -9.96 25.90 12.80
C GLU A 184 -10.39 24.86 11.76
N TYR A 185 -11.67 24.87 11.37
CA TYR A 185 -12.22 23.97 10.35
C TYR A 185 -11.74 24.30 8.92
N GLY A 186 -11.23 25.52 8.72
CA GLY A 186 -10.93 26.05 7.40
C GLY A 186 -12.17 26.56 6.67
N GLN A 187 -11.99 26.99 5.43
CA GLN A 187 -13.10 27.37 4.58
C GLN A 187 -13.78 26.09 4.06
N ASP A 188 -15.11 26.03 4.10
CA ASP A 188 -15.87 24.85 3.63
C ASP A 188 -15.46 23.51 4.33
N ASP A 189 -15.06 23.57 5.58
CA ASP A 189 -14.65 22.40 6.40
C ASP A 189 -13.41 21.63 5.84
N GLU A 190 -12.57 22.25 4.97
CA GLU A 190 -11.45 21.54 4.35
C GLU A 190 -10.45 20.97 5.37
N GLU A 191 -10.17 21.68 6.47
CA GLU A 191 -9.29 21.19 7.54
C GLU A 191 -9.88 19.99 8.30
N LEU A 192 -11.20 19.96 8.47
CA LEU A 192 -11.90 18.82 9.03
C LEU A 192 -11.78 17.59 8.12
N PHE A 193 -11.94 17.79 6.82
CA PHE A 193 -11.77 16.70 5.86
C PHE A 193 -10.32 16.20 5.80
N GLU A 194 -9.33 17.10 5.89
CA GLU A 194 -7.93 16.70 5.99
C GLU A 194 -7.66 15.84 7.23
N LEU A 195 -8.20 16.24 8.40
CA LEU A 195 -8.10 15.42 9.62
C LEU A 195 -8.77 14.06 9.44
N ALA A 196 -9.96 14.02 8.84
CA ALA A 196 -10.70 12.78 8.65
C ALA A 196 -10.04 11.82 7.65
N MET A 197 -9.45 12.36 6.59
CA MET A 197 -8.78 11.58 5.54
C MET A 197 -7.37 11.15 5.90
N HIS A 198 -6.65 11.98 6.66
CA HIS A 198 -5.23 11.79 6.99
C HIS A 198 -4.93 12.10 8.47
N PRO A 199 -5.58 11.39 9.42
CA PRO A 199 -5.57 11.78 10.84
C PRO A 199 -4.17 11.83 11.46
N GLU A 200 -3.31 10.89 11.15
CA GLU A 200 -1.94 10.86 11.69
C GLU A 200 -1.09 11.99 11.12
N GLN A 201 -1.13 12.19 9.81
CA GLN A 201 -0.38 13.24 9.13
C GLN A 201 -0.83 14.63 9.58
N TYR A 202 -2.15 14.83 9.71
CA TYR A 202 -2.72 16.08 10.17
C TYR A 202 -2.30 16.42 11.61
N ARG A 203 -2.41 15.46 12.52
CA ARG A 203 -1.96 15.63 13.92
C ARG A 203 -0.46 15.92 14.00
N ASN A 204 0.35 15.23 13.22
CA ASN A 204 1.79 15.49 13.13
C ASN A 204 2.11 16.88 12.59
N TYR A 205 1.33 17.36 11.63
CA TYR A 205 1.45 18.73 11.12
C TYR A 205 1.09 19.77 12.18
N LYS A 206 -0.09 19.65 12.79
CA LYS A 206 -0.59 20.61 13.81
C LYS A 206 0.27 20.62 15.08
N SER A 207 0.82 19.50 15.51
CA SER A 207 1.75 19.43 16.65
C SER A 207 3.17 19.93 16.33
N GLY A 208 3.46 20.24 15.08
CA GLY A 208 4.80 20.60 14.61
C GLY A 208 5.79 19.44 14.52
N GLN A 209 5.36 18.20 14.75
CA GLN A 209 6.21 17.02 14.67
C GLN A 209 6.69 16.78 13.23
N ALA A 210 5.84 17.00 12.23
CA ALA A 210 6.20 16.90 10.82
C ALA A 210 7.37 17.83 10.47
N LYS A 211 7.35 19.07 10.97
CA LYS A 211 8.45 20.04 10.79
C LYS A 211 9.75 19.57 11.45
N LYS A 212 9.66 19.02 12.66
CA LYS A 212 10.83 18.49 13.37
C LYS A 212 11.45 17.32 12.62
N ASN A 213 10.63 16.39 12.14
CA ASN A 213 11.08 15.23 11.35
C ASN A 213 11.77 15.71 10.07
N PHE A 214 11.14 16.62 9.32
CA PHE A 214 11.72 17.18 8.10
C PHE A 214 13.08 17.83 8.32
N LEU A 215 13.22 18.64 9.37
CA LEU A 215 14.49 19.29 9.70
C LEU A 215 15.59 18.27 10.08
N ALA A 216 15.23 17.22 10.81
CA ALA A 216 16.14 16.14 11.15
C ALA A 216 16.63 15.37 9.91
N ASP A 217 15.71 15.07 8.98
CA ASP A 217 16.06 14.38 7.73
C ASP A 217 16.88 15.27 6.78
N LEU A 218 16.58 16.56 6.74
CA LEU A 218 17.39 17.53 6.01
C LEU A 218 18.82 17.63 6.57
N GLN A 219 18.97 17.60 7.90
CA GLN A 219 20.30 17.59 8.52
C GLN A 219 21.07 16.31 8.18
N LYS A 220 20.43 15.14 8.30
CA LYS A 220 21.04 13.85 7.88
C LYS A 220 21.51 13.87 6.43
N ALA A 221 20.67 14.41 5.52
CA ALA A 221 21.02 14.52 4.11
C ALA A 221 22.22 15.43 3.87
N LYS A 222 22.30 16.57 4.60
CA LYS A 222 23.47 17.47 4.56
C LYS A 222 24.72 16.79 5.06
N ASP A 223 24.65 16.10 6.20
CA ASP A 223 25.80 15.41 6.79
C ASP A 223 26.31 14.29 5.88
N ALA A 224 25.39 13.54 5.24
CA ALA A 224 25.74 12.52 4.25
C ALA A 224 26.43 13.12 3.01
N ALA A 225 25.97 14.27 2.53
CA ALA A 225 26.60 14.95 1.39
C ALA A 225 28.00 15.49 1.71
N LEU A 226 28.22 15.98 2.95
CA LEU A 226 29.52 16.47 3.42
C LEU A 226 30.50 15.33 3.75
N GLY A 227 30.00 14.16 4.18
CA GLY A 227 30.83 12.97 4.45
C GLY A 227 31.20 12.16 3.20
N ALA A 228 30.62 12.48 2.04
CA ALA A 228 30.92 11.86 0.75
C ALA A 228 31.94 12.65 -0.09
N SER A 229 32.38 13.80 0.39
CA SER A 229 33.43 14.66 -0.19
C SER A 229 34.78 14.46 0.55
#